data_ff886c00c4ec1a2cd4af7b3d2b8e32bc
#
_entry.id   ff886c00c4ec1a2cd4af7b3d2b8e32bc
#
_cell.length_a   1.000
_cell.length_b   1.000
_cell.length_c   1.000
_cell.angle_alpha   90.00
_cell.angle_beta   90.00
_cell.angle_gamma   90.00
#
_symmetry.space_group_name_H-M   'P 1'
#
loop_
_entity.id
_entity.type
_entity.pdbx_description
1 polymer ?
#
loop_
_entity_poly.entity_id
_entity_poly.type
_entity_poly.pdbx_seq_one_letter_code
_entity_poly.pdbx_strand_id
1 'polypeptide(L)'
;MNRPDRIDDDACYRALCSHDARFDGQFFTAVTSTGIYCRPVCRVRTPRRENCRFFEHAAQAEHAGFRPCLRCRPELAPMDRHWSTEDASAILLQQATLWLDDPQHWRDAEGNMGERLAARLGVSDRHLRRVFEDRLGVSPLQYLLTRKLLTAKQLLADTDLPVTQIALASGFGSVRRFNAAFLDHYRLNPTQLRRVTSSRDSGPGTTVRLGYRPPYDVAATLAFFRQRLIEGVAFVDDKLRLGQTLRMDIGERSHRGWLLAEFDEARCQLVLRVSDELREVLPQVIHRLRAALDLDADPGAINAVLHGAFPDGDGLRVPGALDGFELAVRAVLGQQITVAAARTLAQRLVNRFGEPIDTPFAELTRLFPAPAVLAQAGSDALGELGMVKQRQAAIGGGFRRGVEDRGRARRAGLAAVADAGQGQDAAFDQRRRRLHVHDLGA
;
A
#
# COMPACT_ATOMS: atom_id res chain seq x y z
N MET A 1 7.16 -8.89 32.18
CA MET A 1 6.58 -7.58 31.86
C MET A 1 5.37 -7.84 30.97
N ASN A 2 4.16 -7.69 31.49
CA ASN A 2 2.92 -7.89 30.72
C ASN A 2 2.84 -6.81 29.64
N ARG A 3 2.81 -7.20 28.36
CA ARG A 3 2.48 -6.31 27.25
C ARG A 3 0.97 -6.08 27.28
N PRO A 4 0.46 -4.86 27.43
CA PRO A 4 -0.98 -4.58 27.53
C PRO A 4 -1.75 -4.78 26.22
N ASP A 5 -1.06 -4.93 25.07
CA ASP A 5 -1.69 -4.93 23.73
C ASP A 5 -1.67 -6.29 23.01
N ARG A 6 -1.23 -7.37 23.64
CA ARG A 6 -1.24 -8.68 23.00
C ARG A 6 -2.64 -9.28 23.05
N ILE A 7 -3.19 -9.64 21.89
CA ILE A 7 -4.41 -10.42 21.81
C ILE A 7 -4.19 -11.73 22.59
N ASP A 8 -5.08 -11.99 23.55
CA ASP A 8 -5.03 -13.20 24.34
C ASP A 8 -5.06 -14.45 23.46
N ASP A 9 -4.21 -15.43 23.76
CA ASP A 9 -4.09 -16.68 23.01
C ASP A 9 -5.43 -17.42 22.85
N ASP A 10 -6.31 -17.32 23.84
CA ASP A 10 -7.64 -17.94 23.79
C ASP A 10 -8.60 -17.13 22.89
N ALA A 11 -8.45 -15.81 22.84
CA ALA A 11 -9.16 -14.98 21.87
C ALA A 11 -8.69 -15.28 20.44
N CYS A 12 -7.39 -15.45 20.22
CA CYS A 12 -6.84 -15.90 18.93
C CYS A 12 -7.40 -17.26 18.52
N TYR A 13 -7.51 -18.21 19.45
CA TYR A 13 -8.05 -19.53 19.15
C TYR A 13 -9.55 -19.49 18.82
N ARG A 14 -10.35 -18.66 19.51
CA ARG A 14 -11.76 -18.45 19.17
C ARG A 14 -11.92 -17.86 17.78
N ALA A 15 -11.12 -16.84 17.43
CA ALA A 15 -11.12 -16.23 16.11
C ALA A 15 -10.71 -17.23 15.01
N LEU A 16 -9.73 -18.12 15.29
CA LEU A 16 -9.34 -19.20 14.38
C LEU A 16 -10.50 -20.19 14.17
N CYS A 17 -11.20 -20.62 15.23
CA CYS A 17 -12.31 -21.56 15.13
C CYS A 17 -13.49 -21.01 14.32
N SER A 18 -13.76 -19.72 14.42
CA SER A 18 -14.82 -19.03 13.67
C SER A 18 -14.39 -18.56 12.27
N HIS A 19 -13.11 -18.73 11.91
CA HIS A 19 -12.53 -18.18 10.67
C HIS A 19 -12.78 -16.67 10.50
N ASP A 20 -12.72 -15.92 11.59
CA ASP A 20 -13.12 -14.53 11.63
C ASP A 20 -12.16 -13.63 10.83
N ALA A 21 -12.67 -13.11 9.69
CA ALA A 21 -11.89 -12.30 8.78
C ALA A 21 -11.47 -10.93 9.36
N ARG A 22 -12.11 -10.46 10.45
CA ARG A 22 -11.73 -9.21 11.12
C ARG A 22 -10.34 -9.31 11.77
N PHE A 23 -9.94 -10.51 12.15
CA PHE A 23 -8.61 -10.78 12.73
C PHE A 23 -7.55 -11.13 11.69
N ASP A 24 -7.89 -11.12 10.41
CA ASP A 24 -6.93 -11.46 9.36
C ASP A 24 -5.76 -10.46 9.31
N GLY A 25 -4.54 -11.00 9.42
CA GLY A 25 -3.33 -10.20 9.50
C GLY A 25 -3.02 -9.59 10.87
N GLN A 26 -3.92 -9.68 11.86
CA GLN A 26 -3.63 -9.27 13.24
C GLN A 26 -2.80 -10.32 13.98
N PHE A 27 -2.98 -11.59 13.63
CA PHE A 27 -2.13 -12.67 14.11
C PHE A 27 -2.02 -13.82 13.09
N PHE A 28 -1.06 -14.68 13.33
CA PHE A 28 -0.85 -15.93 12.58
C PHE A 28 -0.84 -17.11 13.55
N THR A 29 -1.51 -18.20 13.17
CA THR A 29 -1.54 -19.43 13.95
C THR A 29 -0.54 -20.43 13.41
N ALA A 30 0.48 -20.76 14.18
CA ALA A 30 1.45 -21.79 13.85
C ALA A 30 1.05 -23.13 14.49
N VAL A 31 1.05 -24.18 13.70
CA VAL A 31 0.62 -25.53 14.09
C VAL A 31 1.85 -26.40 14.31
N THR A 32 2.14 -26.74 15.56
CA THR A 32 3.37 -27.47 15.95
C THR A 32 3.49 -28.84 15.31
N SER A 33 2.37 -29.54 15.10
CA SER A 33 2.36 -30.87 14.49
C SER A 33 2.69 -30.88 12.98
N THR A 34 2.54 -29.73 12.29
CA THR A 34 2.76 -29.64 10.84
C THR A 34 3.92 -28.72 10.46
N GLY A 35 4.41 -27.90 11.37
CA GLY A 35 5.43 -26.88 11.11
C GLY A 35 4.94 -25.77 10.16
N ILE A 36 3.61 -25.55 10.09
CA ILE A 36 3.01 -24.59 9.17
C ILE A 36 2.31 -23.49 9.96
N TYR A 37 2.46 -22.22 9.54
CA TYR A 37 1.65 -21.13 10.05
C TYR A 37 0.58 -20.69 9.04
N CYS A 38 -0.59 -20.33 9.54
CA CYS A 38 -1.81 -20.01 8.81
C CYS A 38 -2.38 -18.64 9.21
N ARG A 39 -3.16 -18.06 8.32
CA ARG A 39 -4.07 -16.94 8.65
C ARG A 39 -5.25 -17.44 9.51
N PRO A 40 -5.91 -16.61 10.33
CA PRO A 40 -7.13 -16.95 11.05
C PRO A 40 -8.24 -17.48 10.13
N VAL A 41 -8.33 -16.95 8.93
CA VAL A 41 -9.35 -17.29 7.90
C VAL A 41 -9.09 -18.62 7.17
N CYS A 42 -8.09 -19.39 7.57
CA CYS A 42 -7.71 -20.62 6.90
C CYS A 42 -8.77 -21.72 7.05
N ARG A 43 -9.35 -22.16 5.93
CA ARG A 43 -10.40 -23.21 5.89
C ARG A 43 -9.81 -24.63 5.89
N VAL A 44 -8.68 -24.86 6.54
CA VAL A 44 -8.19 -26.20 6.87
C VAL A 44 -8.88 -26.68 8.15
N ARG A 45 -8.85 -28.01 8.39
CA ARG A 45 -9.35 -28.54 9.67
C ARG A 45 -8.68 -27.80 10.83
N THR A 46 -9.49 -27.22 11.71
CA THR A 46 -9.01 -26.48 12.88
C THR A 46 -8.12 -27.38 13.75
N PRO A 47 -6.87 -26.99 14.00
CA PRO A 47 -5.98 -27.75 14.87
C PRO A 47 -6.47 -27.70 16.32
N ARG A 48 -6.06 -28.68 17.14
CA ARG A 48 -6.34 -28.64 18.59
C ARG A 48 -5.59 -27.47 19.22
N ARG A 49 -6.17 -26.85 20.24
CA ARG A 49 -5.62 -25.70 20.96
C ARG A 49 -4.17 -25.92 21.43
N GLU A 50 -3.89 -27.09 21.95
CA GLU A 50 -2.56 -27.52 22.44
C GLU A 50 -1.46 -27.51 21.38
N ASN A 51 -1.83 -27.63 20.10
CA ASN A 51 -0.91 -27.60 18.94
C ASN A 51 -0.79 -26.20 18.31
N CYS A 52 -1.47 -25.20 18.87
CA CYS A 52 -1.46 -23.83 18.32
C CYS A 52 -0.51 -22.93 19.09
N ARG A 53 0.32 -22.21 18.35
CA ARG A 53 1.10 -21.07 18.83
C ARG A 53 0.68 -19.84 18.00
N PHE A 54 0.52 -18.70 18.66
CA PHE A 54 0.05 -17.49 18.02
C PHE A 54 1.18 -16.47 17.93
N PHE A 55 1.30 -15.82 16.78
CA PHE A 55 2.31 -14.81 16.48
C PHE A 55 1.64 -13.60 15.87
N GLU A 56 2.01 -12.40 16.28
CA GLU A 56 1.49 -11.15 15.72
C GLU A 56 2.02 -10.90 14.31
N HIS A 57 3.23 -11.39 14.01
CA HIS A 57 3.87 -11.16 12.71
C HIS A 57 4.34 -12.47 12.07
N ALA A 58 4.21 -12.55 10.73
CA ALA A 58 4.70 -13.68 9.94
C ALA A 58 6.21 -13.93 10.20
N ALA A 59 7.00 -12.87 10.35
CA ALA A 59 8.43 -12.96 10.61
C ALA A 59 8.76 -13.70 11.94
N GLN A 60 7.92 -13.53 12.96
CA GLN A 60 8.08 -14.26 14.24
C GLN A 60 7.81 -15.76 14.06
N ALA A 61 6.76 -16.11 13.30
CA ALA A 61 6.44 -17.51 13.01
C ALA A 61 7.56 -18.17 12.19
N GLU A 62 8.10 -17.48 11.20
CA GLU A 62 9.22 -17.97 10.38
C GLU A 62 10.51 -18.09 11.20
N HIS A 63 10.81 -17.13 12.05
CA HIS A 63 11.95 -17.20 12.96
C HIS A 63 11.82 -18.38 13.96
N ALA A 64 10.60 -18.71 14.36
CA ALA A 64 10.31 -19.89 15.17
C ALA A 64 10.33 -21.23 14.39
N GLY A 65 10.68 -21.21 13.10
CA GLY A 65 10.87 -22.38 12.24
C GLY A 65 9.61 -22.86 11.53
N PHE A 66 8.51 -22.10 11.57
CA PHE A 66 7.30 -22.44 10.83
C PHE A 66 7.33 -21.89 9.43
N ARG A 67 6.77 -22.62 8.45
CA ARG A 67 6.65 -22.19 7.07
C ARG A 67 5.23 -21.71 6.72
N PRO A 68 5.05 -20.79 5.78
CA PRO A 68 3.74 -20.28 5.42
C PRO A 68 2.86 -21.33 4.75
N CYS A 69 1.58 -21.34 5.10
CA CYS A 69 0.57 -22.19 4.48
C CYS A 69 0.40 -21.85 2.99
N LEU A 70 0.37 -22.88 2.14
CA LEU A 70 0.15 -22.73 0.69
C LEU A 70 -1.33 -22.49 0.37
N ARG A 71 -2.25 -22.95 1.23
CA ARG A 71 -3.69 -22.87 0.99
C ARG A 71 -4.30 -21.52 1.37
N CYS A 72 -4.03 -21.01 2.59
CA CYS A 72 -4.57 -19.71 3.02
C CYS A 72 -3.71 -18.53 2.62
N ARG A 73 -2.47 -18.78 2.16
CA ARG A 73 -1.61 -17.78 1.56
C ARG A 73 -1.38 -16.58 2.51
N PRO A 74 -0.51 -16.71 3.53
CA PRO A 74 -0.23 -15.66 4.49
C PRO A 74 0.22 -14.33 3.87
N GLU A 75 0.80 -14.37 2.67
CA GLU A 75 1.17 -13.18 1.89
C GLU A 75 -0.02 -12.31 1.45
N LEU A 76 -1.24 -12.84 1.49
CA LEU A 76 -2.46 -12.08 1.18
C LEU A 76 -3.04 -11.37 2.42
N ALA A 77 -2.53 -11.68 3.61
CA ALA A 77 -3.03 -11.05 4.83
C ALA A 77 -2.89 -9.53 4.76
N PRO A 78 -3.90 -8.76 5.19
CA PRO A 78 -3.75 -7.33 5.41
C PRO A 78 -2.60 -7.06 6.38
N MET A 79 -1.86 -5.99 6.17
CA MET A 79 -0.79 -5.60 7.08
C MET A 79 -1.40 -5.05 8.38
N ASP A 80 -0.84 -5.44 9.51
CA ASP A 80 -1.22 -4.87 10.78
C ASP A 80 -0.48 -3.55 11.01
N ARG A 81 -1.23 -2.49 11.35
CA ARG A 81 -0.70 -1.14 11.58
C ARG A 81 -1.22 -0.62 12.90
N HIS A 82 -0.50 -0.92 13.98
CA HIS A 82 -0.83 -0.35 15.28
C HIS A 82 -0.46 1.13 15.33
N TRP A 83 -1.42 1.96 15.72
CA TRP A 83 -1.21 3.37 16.01
C TRP A 83 -1.01 3.57 17.51
N SER A 84 0.15 4.10 17.90
CA SER A 84 0.37 4.61 19.25
C SER A 84 1.10 5.94 19.16
N THR A 85 0.54 6.96 19.79
CA THR A 85 1.16 8.30 19.92
C THR A 85 1.96 8.44 21.22
N GLU A 86 1.85 7.47 22.12
CA GLU A 86 2.40 7.57 23.48
C GLU A 86 3.75 6.86 23.65
N ASP A 87 4.09 5.92 22.78
CA ASP A 87 5.33 5.13 22.85
C ASP A 87 6.27 5.47 21.69
N ALA A 88 7.36 6.17 22.00
CA ALA A 88 8.37 6.54 21.01
C ALA A 88 8.96 5.31 20.26
N SER A 89 9.08 4.16 20.95
CA SER A 89 9.55 2.91 20.33
C SER A 89 8.51 2.33 19.37
N ALA A 90 7.22 2.45 19.66
CA ALA A 90 6.16 2.04 18.76
C ALA A 90 6.11 2.92 17.50
N ILE A 91 6.23 4.24 17.66
CA ILE A 91 6.31 5.18 16.54
C ILE A 91 7.54 4.88 15.67
N LEU A 92 8.71 4.67 16.28
CA LEU A 92 9.94 4.34 15.58
C LEU A 92 9.79 3.04 14.79
N LEU A 93 9.22 2.00 15.42
CA LEU A 93 8.97 0.71 14.77
C LEU A 93 8.02 0.85 13.60
N GLN A 94 6.92 1.58 13.77
CA GLN A 94 5.95 1.84 12.71
C GLN A 94 6.59 2.54 11.50
N GLN A 95 7.37 3.61 11.74
CA GLN A 95 8.06 4.31 10.65
C GLN A 95 9.09 3.42 9.96
N ALA A 96 9.78 2.57 10.72
CA ALA A 96 10.74 1.62 10.18
C ALA A 96 10.07 0.53 9.33
N THR A 97 8.97 -0.07 9.82
CA THR A 97 8.23 -1.09 9.09
C THR A 97 7.57 -0.53 7.83
N LEU A 98 6.99 0.67 7.88
CA LEU A 98 6.45 1.36 6.70
C LEU A 98 7.52 1.54 5.62
N TRP A 99 8.75 1.90 6.01
CA TRP A 99 9.85 2.05 5.08
C TRP A 99 10.34 0.70 4.51
N LEU A 100 10.42 -0.35 5.35
CA LEU A 100 10.81 -1.70 4.94
C LEU A 100 9.74 -2.40 4.08
N ASP A 101 8.48 -2.05 4.25
CA ASP A 101 7.36 -2.58 3.48
C ASP A 101 7.23 -1.96 2.09
N ASP A 102 7.88 -0.81 1.83
CA ASP A 102 7.89 -0.18 0.51
C ASP A 102 8.91 -0.85 -0.43
N PRO A 103 8.46 -1.56 -1.47
CA PRO A 103 9.34 -2.26 -2.40
C PRO A 103 10.30 -1.35 -3.18
N GLN A 104 10.07 -0.03 -3.18
CA GLN A 104 10.98 0.92 -3.82
C GLN A 104 12.36 0.94 -3.12
N HIS A 105 12.40 0.62 -1.83
CA HIS A 105 13.63 0.60 -1.04
C HIS A 105 14.40 -0.72 -1.11
N TRP A 106 13.83 -1.77 -1.70
CA TRP A 106 14.40 -3.11 -1.67
C TRP A 106 15.60 -3.30 -2.60
N ARG A 107 15.64 -2.60 -3.74
CA ARG A 107 16.71 -2.74 -4.74
C ARG A 107 18.06 -2.17 -4.27
N ASP A 108 18.02 -1.13 -3.45
CA ASP A 108 19.20 -0.47 -2.90
C ASP A 108 19.76 -1.16 -1.64
N ALA A 109 19.22 -2.34 -1.30
CA ALA A 109 19.50 -3.04 -0.05
C ALA A 109 20.81 -3.84 -0.04
N GLU A 110 21.62 -3.77 -1.10
CA GLU A 110 22.97 -4.33 -1.10
C GLU A 110 23.90 -3.35 -0.39
N GLY A 111 24.24 -3.64 0.87
CA GLY A 111 25.02 -2.82 1.75
C GLY A 111 24.23 -2.45 3.00
N ASN A 112 24.70 -1.57 3.79
CA ASN A 112 24.29 -1.17 5.14
C ASN A 112 22.83 -0.68 5.29
N MET A 113 21.84 -1.52 4.90
CA MET A 113 20.40 -1.23 4.99
C MET A 113 19.99 -0.75 6.39
N GLY A 114 20.50 -1.41 7.43
CA GLY A 114 20.21 -1.05 8.82
C GLY A 114 20.69 0.36 9.15
N GLU A 115 21.90 0.72 8.72
CA GLU A 115 22.46 2.06 8.93
C GLU A 115 21.68 3.13 8.14
N ARG A 116 21.31 2.85 6.89
CA ARG A 116 20.51 3.78 6.07
C ARG A 116 19.13 4.04 6.70
N LEU A 117 18.47 2.98 7.18
CA LEU A 117 17.18 3.09 7.86
C LEU A 117 17.33 3.85 9.17
N ALA A 118 18.34 3.51 9.98
CA ALA A 118 18.62 4.18 11.25
C ALA A 118 18.95 5.67 11.05
N ALA A 119 19.81 6.01 10.07
CA ALA A 119 20.13 7.39 9.72
C ALA A 119 18.88 8.19 9.27
N ARG A 120 18.01 7.56 8.48
CA ARG A 120 16.73 8.18 8.06
C ARG A 120 15.81 8.49 9.24
N LEU A 121 15.80 7.62 10.23
CA LEU A 121 14.95 7.75 11.43
C LEU A 121 15.61 8.56 12.56
N GLY A 122 16.84 9.03 12.34
CA GLY A 122 17.59 9.83 13.34
C GLY A 122 18.02 9.05 14.57
N VAL A 123 18.21 7.71 14.45
CA VAL A 123 18.64 6.83 15.55
C VAL A 123 19.88 6.03 15.17
N SER A 124 20.54 5.38 16.15
CA SER A 124 21.62 4.44 15.87
C SER A 124 21.07 3.08 15.40
N ASP A 125 21.81 2.36 14.53
CA ASP A 125 21.49 1.00 14.09
C ASP A 125 21.30 0.04 15.28
N ARG A 126 22.15 0.16 16.33
CA ARG A 126 22.01 -0.64 17.55
C ARG A 126 20.67 -0.38 18.26
N HIS A 127 20.22 0.88 18.35
CA HIS A 127 18.93 1.21 18.98
C HIS A 127 17.78 0.66 18.15
N LEU A 128 17.82 0.82 16.82
CA LEU A 128 16.80 0.30 15.90
C LEU A 128 16.69 -1.23 16.02
N ARG A 129 17.82 -1.96 16.01
CA ARG A 129 17.82 -3.42 16.20
C ARG A 129 17.19 -3.82 17.51
N ARG A 130 17.57 -3.17 18.62
CA ARG A 130 17.00 -3.46 19.95
C ARG A 130 15.48 -3.27 19.94
N VAL A 131 14.97 -2.19 19.35
CA VAL A 131 13.50 -1.94 19.25
C VAL A 131 12.81 -3.05 18.46
N PHE A 132 13.39 -3.49 17.34
CA PHE A 132 12.84 -4.60 16.56
C PHE A 132 12.86 -5.91 17.33
N GLU A 133 13.96 -6.28 17.98
CA GLU A 133 14.11 -7.49 18.79
C GLU A 133 13.14 -7.48 19.97
N ASP A 134 13.02 -6.35 20.68
CA ASP A 134 12.13 -6.21 21.84
C ASP A 134 10.65 -6.28 21.43
N ARG A 135 10.29 -5.73 20.27
CA ARG A 135 8.88 -5.62 19.87
C ARG A 135 8.43 -6.72 18.92
N LEU A 136 9.26 -7.10 17.94
CA LEU A 136 8.92 -8.10 16.93
C LEU A 136 9.63 -9.44 17.14
N GLY A 137 10.62 -9.52 18.03
CA GLY A 137 11.42 -10.73 18.24
C GLY A 137 12.32 -11.09 17.07
N VAL A 138 12.52 -10.18 16.11
CA VAL A 138 13.37 -10.37 14.92
C VAL A 138 14.14 -9.09 14.61
N SER A 139 15.27 -9.21 13.89
CA SER A 139 16.01 -8.03 13.43
C SER A 139 15.31 -7.34 12.22
N PRO A 140 15.61 -6.07 11.92
CA PRO A 140 15.10 -5.37 10.74
C PRO A 140 15.37 -6.11 9.44
N LEU A 141 16.54 -6.77 9.31
CA LEU A 141 16.90 -7.53 8.11
C LEU A 141 16.10 -8.83 7.98
N GLN A 142 15.84 -9.52 9.08
CA GLN A 142 14.96 -10.71 9.08
C GLN A 142 13.52 -10.33 8.72
N TYR A 143 13.02 -9.23 9.27
CA TYR A 143 11.72 -8.68 8.90
C TYR A 143 11.65 -8.41 7.38
N LEU A 144 12.62 -7.69 6.84
CA LEU A 144 12.68 -7.40 5.40
C LEU A 144 12.77 -8.67 4.56
N LEU A 145 13.56 -9.67 4.98
CA LEU A 145 13.70 -10.94 4.26
C LEU A 145 12.36 -11.67 4.17
N THR A 146 11.61 -11.74 5.28
CA THR A 146 10.25 -12.28 5.30
C THR A 146 9.35 -11.55 4.32
N ARG A 147 9.36 -10.21 4.29
CA ARG A 147 8.56 -9.42 3.36
C ARG A 147 8.90 -9.72 1.89
N LYS A 148 10.19 -9.77 1.55
CA LYS A 148 10.66 -10.12 0.21
C LYS A 148 10.22 -11.54 -0.20
N LEU A 149 10.35 -12.51 0.68
CA LEU A 149 10.00 -13.91 0.42
C LEU A 149 8.47 -14.10 0.28
N LEU A 150 7.66 -13.44 1.11
CA LEU A 150 6.20 -13.48 0.98
C LEU A 150 5.75 -12.84 -0.35
N THR A 151 6.34 -11.73 -0.76
CA THR A 151 6.07 -11.11 -2.07
C THR A 151 6.46 -12.06 -3.20
N ALA A 152 7.64 -12.67 -3.14
CA ALA A 152 8.06 -13.64 -4.15
C ALA A 152 7.11 -14.85 -4.21
N LYS A 153 6.66 -15.35 -3.05
CA LYS A 153 5.69 -16.44 -2.96
C LYS A 153 4.36 -16.05 -3.61
N GLN A 154 3.87 -14.84 -3.38
CA GLN A 154 2.67 -14.31 -4.04
C GLN A 154 2.83 -14.30 -5.56
N LEU A 155 3.93 -13.73 -6.07
CA LEU A 155 4.19 -13.67 -7.51
C LEU A 155 4.33 -15.06 -8.15
N LEU A 156 4.96 -16.01 -7.46
CA LEU A 156 5.06 -17.41 -7.92
C LEU A 156 3.70 -18.10 -8.02
N ALA A 157 2.79 -17.78 -7.09
CA ALA A 157 1.46 -18.38 -7.02
C ALA A 157 0.46 -17.76 -7.99
N ASP A 158 0.55 -16.43 -8.21
CA ASP A 158 -0.46 -15.68 -8.98
C ASP A 158 -0.04 -15.38 -10.42
N THR A 159 1.26 -15.49 -10.76
CA THR A 159 1.77 -15.04 -12.06
C THR A 159 2.59 -16.09 -12.77
N ASP A 160 2.69 -15.97 -14.11
CA ASP A 160 3.58 -16.78 -14.95
C ASP A 160 4.98 -16.15 -15.13
N LEU A 161 5.31 -15.11 -14.35
CA LEU A 161 6.62 -14.45 -14.44
C LEU A 161 7.77 -15.44 -14.27
N PRO A 162 8.84 -15.35 -15.07
CA PRO A 162 10.04 -16.16 -14.86
C PRO A 162 10.59 -16.00 -13.44
N VAL A 163 11.09 -17.09 -12.86
CA VAL A 163 11.67 -17.08 -11.50
C VAL A 163 12.77 -16.03 -11.36
N THR A 164 13.52 -15.79 -12.43
CA THR A 164 14.54 -14.74 -12.48
C THR A 164 13.96 -13.33 -12.31
N GLN A 165 12.85 -13.05 -12.98
CA GLN A 165 12.15 -11.76 -12.85
C GLN A 165 11.52 -11.61 -11.46
N ILE A 166 10.92 -12.67 -10.92
CA ILE A 166 10.36 -12.67 -9.57
C ILE A 166 11.45 -12.39 -8.53
N ALA A 167 12.63 -13.01 -8.64
CA ALA A 167 13.74 -12.74 -7.74
C ALA A 167 14.11 -11.25 -7.73
N LEU A 168 14.28 -10.65 -8.91
CA LEU A 168 14.64 -9.24 -9.06
C LEU A 168 13.51 -8.31 -8.59
N ALA A 169 12.26 -8.58 -8.99
CA ALA A 169 11.09 -7.80 -8.59
C ALA A 169 10.88 -7.82 -7.07
N SER A 170 11.18 -8.95 -6.42
CA SER A 170 11.11 -9.10 -4.96
C SER A 170 12.36 -8.54 -4.23
N GLY A 171 13.22 -7.81 -4.94
CA GLY A 171 14.34 -7.08 -4.35
C GLY A 171 15.56 -7.93 -3.96
N PHE A 172 15.73 -9.12 -4.58
CA PHE A 172 16.97 -9.89 -4.43
C PHE A 172 18.00 -9.45 -5.48
N GLY A 173 19.22 -9.20 -5.06
CA GLY A 173 20.32 -8.81 -5.96
C GLY A 173 20.82 -9.93 -6.87
N SER A 174 20.48 -11.21 -6.58
CA SER A 174 20.77 -12.34 -7.46
C SER A 174 19.81 -13.49 -7.29
N VAL A 175 19.58 -14.23 -8.38
CA VAL A 175 18.74 -15.45 -8.39
C VAL A 175 19.32 -16.54 -7.47
N ARG A 176 20.63 -16.61 -7.34
CA ARG A 176 21.29 -17.57 -6.43
C ARG A 176 20.91 -17.30 -4.97
N ARG A 177 21.02 -16.03 -4.52
CA ARG A 177 20.63 -15.64 -3.17
C ARG A 177 19.13 -15.87 -2.92
N PHE A 178 18.30 -15.54 -3.91
CA PHE A 178 16.87 -15.79 -3.85
C PHE A 178 16.57 -17.28 -3.64
N ASN A 179 17.10 -18.16 -4.51
CA ASN A 179 16.84 -19.61 -4.41
C ASN A 179 17.32 -20.19 -3.08
N ALA A 180 18.48 -19.77 -2.58
CA ALA A 180 19.00 -20.22 -1.29
C ALA A 180 18.09 -19.79 -0.14
N ALA A 181 17.70 -18.50 -0.07
CA ALA A 181 16.81 -17.99 0.95
C ALA A 181 15.42 -18.61 0.89
N PHE A 182 14.88 -18.79 -0.33
CA PHE A 182 13.57 -19.40 -0.53
C PHE A 182 13.54 -20.87 -0.09
N LEU A 183 14.57 -21.65 -0.47
CA LEU A 183 14.70 -23.06 -0.05
C LEU A 183 14.89 -23.17 1.45
N ASP A 184 15.71 -22.32 2.06
CA ASP A 184 15.96 -22.34 3.49
C ASP A 184 14.67 -22.06 4.29
N HIS A 185 13.88 -21.06 3.88
CA HIS A 185 12.65 -20.67 4.59
C HIS A 185 11.48 -21.62 4.33
N TYR A 186 11.27 -22.03 3.09
CA TYR A 186 10.05 -22.76 2.72
C TYR A 186 10.26 -24.26 2.54
N ARG A 187 11.52 -24.73 2.56
CA ARG A 187 11.91 -26.13 2.28
C ARG A 187 11.40 -26.62 0.92
N LEU A 188 11.13 -25.68 0.00
CA LEU A 188 10.68 -25.92 -1.37
C LEU A 188 11.45 -25.01 -2.32
N ASN A 189 11.72 -25.51 -3.52
CA ASN A 189 12.23 -24.65 -4.58
C ASN A 189 11.11 -23.78 -5.18
N PRO A 190 11.41 -22.58 -5.69
CA PRO A 190 10.42 -21.70 -6.33
C PRO A 190 9.59 -22.41 -7.42
N THR A 191 10.23 -23.26 -8.24
CA THR A 191 9.56 -24.02 -9.30
C THR A 191 8.62 -25.10 -8.77
N GLN A 192 8.93 -25.70 -7.62
CA GLN A 192 8.03 -26.68 -6.97
C GLN A 192 6.78 -25.98 -6.46
N LEU A 193 6.92 -24.80 -5.83
CA LEU A 193 5.78 -24.01 -5.39
C LEU A 193 4.83 -23.68 -6.55
N ARG A 194 5.36 -23.22 -7.69
CA ARG A 194 4.56 -22.87 -8.87
C ARG A 194 3.71 -24.05 -9.37
N ARG A 195 4.25 -25.27 -9.39
CA ARG A 195 3.52 -26.48 -9.84
C ARG A 195 2.32 -26.80 -8.96
N VAL A 196 2.37 -26.45 -7.68
CA VAL A 196 1.28 -26.69 -6.70
C VAL A 196 0.17 -25.65 -6.81
N THR A 197 0.48 -24.45 -7.28
CA THR A 197 -0.42 -23.28 -7.18
C THR A 197 -1.00 -22.81 -8.51
N SER A 198 -0.66 -23.42 -9.66
CA SER A 198 -1.07 -22.94 -10.98
C SER A 198 -2.60 -22.97 -11.20
N SER A 199 -3.26 -21.85 -10.93
CA SER A 199 -4.61 -21.54 -11.43
C SER A 199 -4.49 -20.39 -12.44
N ARG A 200 -4.74 -20.68 -13.73
CA ARG A 200 -4.66 -19.68 -14.80
C ARG A 200 -5.96 -18.89 -14.88
N ASP A 201 -5.84 -17.58 -14.82
CA ASP A 201 -6.90 -16.66 -15.20
C ASP A 201 -6.64 -16.21 -16.65
N SER A 202 -7.64 -16.33 -17.54
CA SER A 202 -7.45 -16.21 -19.00
C SER A 202 -7.66 -14.79 -19.55
N GLY A 203 -7.58 -13.77 -18.70
CA GLY A 203 -7.75 -12.37 -19.12
C GLY A 203 -6.43 -11.69 -19.56
N PRO A 204 -6.50 -10.51 -20.20
CA PRO A 204 -5.31 -9.74 -20.56
C PRO A 204 -4.56 -9.27 -19.30
N GLY A 205 -3.21 -9.32 -19.36
CA GLY A 205 -2.33 -8.86 -18.30
C GLY A 205 -2.08 -9.89 -17.19
N THR A 206 -1.45 -9.45 -16.13
CA THR A 206 -1.05 -10.27 -14.97
C THR A 206 -2.01 -10.04 -13.82
N THR A 207 -2.57 -11.11 -13.25
CA THR A 207 -3.54 -11.06 -12.14
C THR A 207 -2.90 -11.40 -10.82
N VAL A 208 -3.16 -10.61 -9.77
CA VAL A 208 -2.80 -10.90 -8.38
C VAL A 208 -3.98 -10.65 -7.45
N ARG A 209 -4.00 -11.32 -6.29
CA ARG A 209 -5.07 -11.18 -5.28
C ARG A 209 -4.52 -10.48 -4.04
N LEU A 210 -5.31 -9.55 -3.50
CA LEU A 210 -4.99 -8.78 -2.29
C LEU A 210 -6.11 -8.97 -1.28
N GLY A 211 -5.78 -9.32 -0.04
CA GLY A 211 -6.77 -9.42 1.04
C GLY A 211 -7.03 -8.06 1.69
N TYR A 212 -8.23 -7.88 2.24
CA TYR A 212 -8.60 -6.77 3.12
C TYR A 212 -9.48 -7.26 4.27
N ARG A 213 -9.60 -6.46 5.35
CA ARG A 213 -10.47 -6.77 6.49
C ARG A 213 -11.88 -6.22 6.27
N PRO A 214 -12.93 -7.02 6.51
CA PRO A 214 -14.31 -6.52 6.54
C PRO A 214 -14.62 -5.84 7.90
N PRO A 215 -15.63 -4.92 7.93
CA PRO A 215 -16.40 -4.44 6.79
C PRO A 215 -15.58 -3.50 5.90
N TYR A 216 -15.94 -3.45 4.62
CA TYR A 216 -15.37 -2.53 3.65
C TYR A 216 -16.50 -1.99 2.76
N ASP A 217 -16.78 -0.70 2.84
CA ASP A 217 -17.77 -0.06 1.97
C ASP A 217 -17.16 0.23 0.60
N VAL A 218 -17.31 -0.77 -0.30
CA VAL A 218 -16.81 -0.71 -1.67
C VAL A 218 -17.50 0.41 -2.45
N ALA A 219 -18.82 0.54 -2.27
CA ALA A 219 -19.61 1.52 -3.01
C ALA A 219 -19.21 2.96 -2.66
N ALA A 220 -19.09 3.28 -1.37
CA ALA A 220 -18.68 4.61 -0.91
C ALA A 220 -17.21 4.92 -1.33
N THR A 221 -16.31 3.94 -1.21
CA THR A 221 -14.92 4.11 -1.66
C THR A 221 -14.85 4.40 -3.15
N LEU A 222 -15.53 3.64 -3.98
CA LEU A 222 -15.51 3.85 -5.43
C LEU A 222 -16.28 5.10 -5.86
N ALA A 223 -17.33 5.50 -5.12
CA ALA A 223 -18.01 6.78 -5.34
C ALA A 223 -17.07 7.98 -5.12
N PHE A 224 -16.18 7.91 -4.11
CA PHE A 224 -15.15 8.92 -3.91
C PHE A 224 -14.23 9.07 -5.13
N PHE A 225 -13.76 7.95 -5.70
CA PHE A 225 -12.93 7.97 -6.92
C PHE A 225 -13.75 8.47 -8.12
N ARG A 226 -14.99 7.99 -8.31
CA ARG A 226 -15.88 8.37 -9.42
C ARG A 226 -16.10 9.89 -9.49
N GLN A 227 -16.26 10.56 -8.35
CA GLN A 227 -16.40 12.03 -8.32
C GLN A 227 -15.15 12.78 -8.78
N ARG A 228 -13.98 12.12 -8.77
CA ARG A 228 -12.66 12.70 -9.05
C ARG A 228 -12.00 12.16 -10.30
N LEU A 229 -12.73 11.41 -11.14
CA LEU A 229 -12.21 10.84 -12.38
C LEU A 229 -11.71 11.92 -13.33
N ILE A 230 -10.62 11.60 -14.02
CA ILE A 230 -10.15 12.29 -15.23
C ILE A 230 -10.34 11.31 -16.37
N GLU A 231 -11.17 11.68 -17.35
CA GLU A 231 -11.44 10.87 -18.53
C GLU A 231 -10.15 10.58 -19.30
N GLY A 232 -10.02 9.37 -19.76
CA GLY A 232 -8.80 8.87 -20.41
C GLY A 232 -7.75 8.34 -19.44
N VAL A 233 -7.77 8.74 -18.15
CA VAL A 233 -6.79 8.32 -17.15
C VAL A 233 -7.36 7.25 -16.21
N ALA A 234 -8.63 7.41 -15.81
CA ALA A 234 -9.26 6.47 -14.89
C ALA A 234 -10.76 6.33 -15.17
N PHE A 235 -11.32 5.20 -14.80
CA PHE A 235 -12.77 4.96 -14.79
C PHE A 235 -13.19 4.14 -13.56
N VAL A 236 -14.45 4.29 -13.19
CA VAL A 236 -15.17 3.37 -12.30
C VAL A 236 -16.45 2.96 -13.03
N ASP A 237 -16.60 1.67 -13.34
CA ASP A 237 -17.75 1.14 -14.07
C ASP A 237 -18.92 0.72 -13.15
N ASP A 238 -20.00 0.25 -13.76
CA ASP A 238 -21.20 -0.20 -13.03
C ASP A 238 -21.01 -1.56 -12.32
N LYS A 239 -19.93 -2.28 -12.65
CA LYS A 239 -19.52 -3.50 -11.95
C LYS A 239 -18.62 -3.23 -10.74
N LEU A 240 -18.52 -1.97 -10.32
CA LEU A 240 -17.67 -1.52 -9.23
C LEU A 240 -16.19 -1.90 -9.45
N ARG A 241 -15.68 -1.74 -10.69
CA ARG A 241 -14.28 -1.91 -11.02
C ARG A 241 -13.64 -0.54 -11.20
N LEU A 242 -12.44 -0.38 -10.63
CA LEU A 242 -11.59 0.80 -10.82
C LEU A 242 -10.50 0.47 -11.85
N GLY A 243 -10.53 1.14 -12.99
CA GLY A 243 -9.44 1.12 -13.97
C GLY A 243 -8.64 2.41 -13.93
N GLN A 244 -7.31 2.33 -14.06
CA GLN A 244 -6.44 3.52 -14.10
C GLN A 244 -5.18 3.25 -14.92
N THR A 245 -4.73 4.26 -15.68
CA THR A 245 -3.40 4.27 -16.29
C THR A 245 -2.35 4.69 -15.27
N LEU A 246 -1.16 4.14 -15.38
CA LEU A 246 -0.11 4.36 -14.39
C LEU A 246 1.26 4.51 -15.06
N ARG A 247 2.06 5.46 -14.53
CA ARG A 247 3.48 5.60 -14.81
C ARG A 247 4.26 5.31 -13.54
N MET A 248 5.27 4.46 -13.65
CA MET A 248 6.16 4.09 -12.55
C MET A 248 7.60 4.32 -12.96
N ASP A 249 8.24 5.35 -12.41
CA ASP A 249 9.66 5.63 -12.65
C ASP A 249 10.48 4.97 -11.54
N ILE A 250 11.32 3.99 -11.91
CA ILE A 250 12.21 3.27 -10.98
C ILE A 250 13.63 3.31 -11.52
N GLY A 251 14.51 4.02 -10.80
CA GLY A 251 15.84 4.36 -11.29
C GLY A 251 15.72 5.21 -12.56
N GLU A 252 16.35 4.75 -13.63
CA GLU A 252 16.32 5.42 -14.96
C GLU A 252 15.22 4.89 -15.89
N ARG A 253 14.48 3.84 -15.46
CA ARG A 253 13.44 3.22 -16.28
C ARG A 253 12.07 3.75 -15.94
N SER A 254 11.27 4.06 -16.97
CA SER A 254 9.86 4.43 -16.89
C SER A 254 9.00 3.26 -17.38
N HIS A 255 8.17 2.72 -16.49
CA HIS A 255 7.17 1.71 -16.82
C HIS A 255 5.82 2.38 -16.97
N ARG A 256 5.10 2.08 -18.04
CA ARG A 256 3.80 2.68 -18.37
C ARG A 256 2.82 1.56 -18.64
N GLY A 257 1.60 1.70 -18.14
CA GLY A 257 0.61 0.67 -18.35
C GLY A 257 -0.70 1.03 -17.67
N TRP A 258 -1.51 0.03 -17.49
CA TRP A 258 -2.80 0.13 -16.84
C TRP A 258 -2.97 -0.89 -15.72
N LEU A 259 -3.87 -0.59 -14.80
CA LEU A 259 -4.38 -1.53 -13.81
C LEU A 259 -5.92 -1.55 -13.83
N LEU A 260 -6.48 -2.68 -13.44
CA LEU A 260 -7.90 -2.89 -13.16
C LEU A 260 -8.03 -3.57 -11.79
N ALA A 261 -8.76 -2.95 -10.89
CA ALA A 261 -9.05 -3.45 -9.56
C ALA A 261 -10.53 -3.80 -9.44
N GLU A 262 -10.83 -5.04 -9.05
CA GLU A 262 -12.18 -5.60 -8.90
C GLU A 262 -12.34 -6.22 -7.51
N PHE A 263 -13.40 -5.89 -6.79
CA PHE A 263 -13.65 -6.40 -5.45
C PHE A 263 -14.39 -7.75 -5.47
N ASP A 264 -13.84 -8.76 -4.81
CA ASP A 264 -14.50 -10.03 -4.46
C ASP A 264 -14.91 -9.96 -2.99
N GLU A 265 -16.07 -9.37 -2.72
CA GLU A 265 -16.57 -9.17 -1.36
C GLU A 265 -16.82 -10.49 -0.62
N ALA A 266 -17.24 -11.53 -1.35
CA ALA A 266 -17.49 -12.84 -0.76
C ALA A 266 -16.23 -13.49 -0.17
N ARG A 267 -15.05 -13.12 -0.70
CA ARG A 267 -13.75 -13.60 -0.21
C ARG A 267 -12.95 -12.55 0.56
N CYS A 268 -13.47 -11.35 0.73
CA CYS A 268 -12.74 -10.20 1.26
C CYS A 268 -11.41 -9.99 0.54
N GLN A 269 -11.44 -10.01 -0.80
CA GLN A 269 -10.28 -9.89 -1.66
C GLN A 269 -10.50 -8.85 -2.76
N LEU A 270 -9.42 -8.20 -3.16
CA LEU A 270 -9.32 -7.41 -4.38
C LEU A 270 -8.57 -8.21 -5.43
N VAL A 271 -9.13 -8.36 -6.61
CA VAL A 271 -8.47 -8.91 -7.80
C VAL A 271 -7.87 -7.76 -8.57
N LEU A 272 -6.54 -7.67 -8.59
CA LEU A 272 -5.79 -6.69 -9.35
C LEU A 272 -5.29 -7.33 -10.65
N ARG A 273 -5.60 -6.71 -11.80
CA ARG A 273 -4.97 -7.00 -13.08
C ARG A 273 -4.09 -5.84 -13.50
N VAL A 274 -2.92 -6.11 -14.02
CA VAL A 274 -1.98 -5.09 -14.53
C VAL A 274 -1.50 -5.46 -15.92
N SER A 275 -1.20 -4.46 -16.73
CA SER A 275 -0.59 -4.66 -18.04
C SER A 275 0.81 -5.28 -17.92
N ASP A 276 1.27 -5.91 -19.00
CA ASP A 276 2.55 -6.65 -19.02
C ASP A 276 3.76 -5.74 -18.79
N GLU A 277 3.67 -4.48 -19.19
CA GLU A 277 4.71 -3.46 -19.03
C GLU A 277 4.96 -3.09 -17.55
N LEU A 278 3.97 -3.35 -16.67
CA LEU A 278 4.08 -3.11 -15.23
C LEU A 278 4.58 -4.32 -14.43
N ARG A 279 4.83 -5.47 -15.08
CA ARG A 279 5.25 -6.72 -14.41
C ARG A 279 6.53 -6.57 -13.58
N GLU A 280 7.52 -5.86 -14.10
CA GLU A 280 8.80 -5.66 -13.40
C GLU A 280 8.66 -4.83 -12.11
N VAL A 281 7.60 -4.03 -12.04
CA VAL A 281 7.31 -3.12 -10.92
C VAL A 281 6.04 -3.50 -10.16
N LEU A 282 5.56 -4.74 -10.36
CA LEU A 282 4.31 -5.23 -9.79
C LEU A 282 4.26 -5.11 -8.24
N PRO A 283 5.32 -5.40 -7.47
CA PRO A 283 5.29 -5.18 -6.02
C PRO A 283 5.02 -3.73 -5.64
N GLN A 284 5.58 -2.76 -6.39
CA GLN A 284 5.35 -1.34 -6.16
C GLN A 284 3.92 -0.93 -6.52
N VAL A 285 3.36 -1.47 -7.61
CA VAL A 285 1.95 -1.26 -7.99
C VAL A 285 1.02 -1.80 -6.89
N ILE A 286 1.28 -3.03 -6.41
CA ILE A 286 0.53 -3.63 -5.30
C ILE A 286 0.59 -2.74 -4.05
N HIS A 287 1.79 -2.29 -3.66
CA HIS A 287 1.97 -1.44 -2.49
C HIS A 287 1.18 -0.12 -2.60
N ARG A 288 1.26 0.56 -3.75
CA ARG A 288 0.52 1.80 -3.99
C ARG A 288 -0.99 1.58 -4.00
N LEU A 289 -1.47 0.50 -4.62
CA LEU A 289 -2.90 0.20 -4.67
C LEU A 289 -3.45 -0.13 -3.28
N ARG A 290 -2.71 -0.90 -2.46
CA ARG A 290 -3.08 -1.16 -1.07
C ARG A 290 -3.25 0.14 -0.28
N ALA A 291 -2.31 1.08 -0.44
CA ALA A 291 -2.38 2.38 0.20
C ALA A 291 -3.50 3.26 -0.37
N ALA A 292 -3.70 3.26 -1.70
CA ALA A 292 -4.74 4.08 -2.34
C ALA A 292 -6.16 3.64 -1.97
N LEU A 293 -6.37 2.34 -1.77
CA LEU A 293 -7.66 1.75 -1.38
C LEU A 293 -7.75 1.45 0.12
N ASP A 294 -6.74 1.81 0.91
CA ASP A 294 -6.68 1.59 2.36
C ASP A 294 -7.01 0.13 2.77
N LEU A 295 -6.45 -0.84 2.02
CA LEU A 295 -6.75 -2.27 2.21
C LEU A 295 -6.21 -2.82 3.53
N ASP A 296 -5.25 -2.14 4.15
CA ASP A 296 -4.59 -2.55 5.38
C ASP A 296 -5.25 -2.01 6.66
N ALA A 297 -6.26 -1.13 6.53
CA ALA A 297 -6.97 -0.57 7.67
C ALA A 297 -7.56 -1.66 8.57
N ASP A 298 -7.64 -1.36 9.87
CA ASP A 298 -8.37 -2.16 10.85
C ASP A 298 -9.75 -1.56 11.12
N PRO A 299 -10.80 -1.98 10.41
CA PRO A 299 -12.14 -1.43 10.60
C PRO A 299 -12.71 -1.76 11.98
N GLY A 300 -12.26 -2.85 12.64
CA GLY A 300 -12.66 -3.18 13.99
C GLY A 300 -12.20 -2.15 15.00
N ALA A 301 -10.93 -1.75 14.94
CA ALA A 301 -10.37 -0.71 15.79
C ALA A 301 -10.96 0.68 15.48
N ILE A 302 -11.16 0.99 14.19
CA ILE A 302 -11.75 2.25 13.75
C ILE A 302 -13.19 2.36 14.25
N ASN A 303 -14.02 1.35 14.03
CA ASN A 303 -15.43 1.35 14.41
C ASN A 303 -15.62 1.36 15.94
N ALA A 304 -14.72 0.73 16.69
CA ALA A 304 -14.75 0.79 18.15
C ALA A 304 -14.70 2.24 18.69
N VAL A 305 -14.08 3.15 17.95
CA VAL A 305 -13.97 4.58 18.31
C VAL A 305 -15.07 5.43 17.66
N LEU A 306 -15.37 5.16 16.37
CA LEU A 306 -16.19 6.09 15.57
C LEU A 306 -17.67 5.71 15.48
N HIS A 307 -18.02 4.43 15.65
CA HIS A 307 -19.40 3.95 15.47
C HIS A 307 -20.45 4.73 16.29
N GLY A 308 -20.12 5.09 17.54
CA GLY A 308 -21.04 5.85 18.38
C GLY A 308 -21.43 7.24 17.86
N ALA A 309 -20.52 7.87 17.10
CA ALA A 309 -20.73 9.18 16.48
C ALA A 309 -21.18 9.09 15.02
N PHE A 310 -20.81 8.00 14.34
CA PHE A 310 -21.04 7.79 12.90
C PHE A 310 -21.44 6.33 12.63
N PRO A 311 -22.64 5.89 13.04
CA PRO A 311 -23.06 4.49 12.93
C PRO A 311 -23.14 3.99 11.49
N ASP A 312 -23.46 4.87 10.53
CA ASP A 312 -23.50 4.57 9.10
C ASP A 312 -22.13 4.61 8.42
N GLY A 313 -21.06 4.87 9.18
CA GLY A 313 -19.69 4.98 8.68
C GLY A 313 -18.88 3.70 8.74
N ASP A 314 -19.47 2.60 9.22
CA ASP A 314 -18.76 1.33 9.36
C ASP A 314 -18.30 0.80 7.99
N GLY A 315 -17.02 0.51 7.88
CA GLY A 315 -16.44 0.05 6.63
C GLY A 315 -15.93 1.15 5.68
N LEU A 316 -16.14 2.42 5.99
CA LEU A 316 -15.52 3.52 5.26
C LEU A 316 -13.99 3.41 5.31
N ARG A 317 -13.35 3.85 4.24
CA ARG A 317 -11.90 3.88 4.10
C ARG A 317 -11.42 5.30 3.85
N VAL A 318 -10.14 5.53 4.13
CA VAL A 318 -9.45 6.80 3.79
C VAL A 318 -8.79 6.64 2.41
N PRO A 319 -9.41 7.14 1.33
CA PRO A 319 -8.85 6.98 -0.01
C PRO A 319 -7.53 7.73 -0.14
N GLY A 320 -6.51 7.02 -0.65
CA GLY A 320 -5.22 7.59 -1.02
C GLY A 320 -5.11 7.88 -2.53
N ALA A 321 -3.88 7.89 -3.02
CA ALA A 321 -3.57 8.06 -4.45
C ALA A 321 -2.54 7.04 -4.91
N LEU A 322 -2.67 6.60 -6.18
CA LEU A 322 -1.71 5.70 -6.82
C LEU A 322 -0.40 6.40 -7.19
N ASP A 323 -0.48 7.70 -7.46
CA ASP A 323 0.67 8.52 -7.83
C ASP A 323 0.73 9.79 -6.98
N GLY A 324 1.83 9.98 -6.25
CA GLY A 324 2.02 11.14 -5.37
C GLY A 324 2.20 12.46 -6.14
N PHE A 325 2.74 12.41 -7.37
CA PHE A 325 2.86 13.59 -8.19
C PHE A 325 1.49 14.05 -8.72
N GLU A 326 0.69 13.12 -9.22
CA GLU A 326 -0.70 13.40 -9.61
C GLU A 326 -1.48 13.99 -8.42
N LEU A 327 -1.34 13.41 -7.23
CA LEU A 327 -1.97 13.92 -6.01
C LEU A 327 -1.55 15.37 -5.71
N ALA A 328 -0.25 15.67 -5.79
CA ALA A 328 0.26 17.02 -5.53
C ALA A 328 -0.28 18.04 -6.56
N VAL A 329 -0.31 17.68 -7.85
CA VAL A 329 -0.91 18.54 -8.88
C VAL A 329 -2.39 18.74 -8.62
N ARG A 330 -3.15 17.70 -8.31
CA ARG A 330 -4.57 17.80 -7.96
C ARG A 330 -4.83 18.67 -6.73
N ALA A 331 -3.97 18.58 -5.71
CA ALA A 331 -4.05 19.42 -4.52
C ALA A 331 -3.85 20.90 -4.87
N VAL A 332 -2.87 21.24 -5.70
CA VAL A 332 -2.66 22.62 -6.18
C VAL A 332 -3.85 23.11 -7.00
N LEU A 333 -4.38 22.29 -7.92
CA LEU A 333 -5.53 22.65 -8.74
C LEU A 333 -6.79 22.86 -7.91
N GLY A 334 -6.97 22.08 -6.83
CA GLY A 334 -8.15 22.11 -5.97
C GLY A 334 -8.19 23.20 -4.91
N GLN A 335 -7.11 23.98 -4.74
CA GLN A 335 -7.10 25.04 -3.73
C GLN A 335 -8.20 26.07 -3.96
N GLN A 336 -9.04 26.32 -2.94
CA GLN A 336 -10.10 27.34 -2.93
C GLN A 336 -11.14 27.25 -4.07
N ILE A 337 -11.33 26.07 -4.66
CA ILE A 337 -12.38 25.82 -5.67
C ILE A 337 -13.12 24.51 -5.39
N THR A 338 -14.25 24.31 -6.05
CA THR A 338 -15.02 23.07 -5.92
C THR A 338 -14.30 21.88 -6.56
N VAL A 339 -14.63 20.66 -6.10
CA VAL A 339 -14.09 19.40 -6.66
C VAL A 339 -14.39 19.32 -8.17
N ALA A 340 -15.57 19.75 -8.61
CA ALA A 340 -15.95 19.76 -10.03
C ALA A 340 -15.05 20.71 -10.86
N ALA A 341 -14.79 21.91 -10.35
CA ALA A 341 -13.89 22.88 -11.03
C ALA A 341 -12.45 22.35 -11.07
N ALA A 342 -11.95 21.77 -9.98
CA ALA A 342 -10.63 21.15 -9.94
C ALA A 342 -10.49 20.00 -10.94
N ARG A 343 -11.51 19.14 -11.06
CA ARG A 343 -11.59 18.08 -12.05
C ARG A 343 -11.53 18.62 -13.47
N THR A 344 -12.29 19.69 -13.77
CA THR A 344 -12.27 20.35 -15.09
C THR A 344 -10.87 20.85 -15.45
N LEU A 345 -10.16 21.50 -14.51
CA LEU A 345 -8.78 21.95 -14.73
C LEU A 345 -7.82 20.76 -14.94
N ALA A 346 -7.95 19.71 -14.15
CA ALA A 346 -7.16 18.50 -14.31
C ALA A 346 -7.43 17.81 -15.65
N GLN A 347 -8.69 17.77 -16.10
CA GLN A 347 -9.06 17.24 -17.41
C GLN A 347 -8.40 18.03 -18.56
N ARG A 348 -8.46 19.37 -18.52
CA ARG A 348 -7.80 20.22 -19.51
C ARG A 348 -6.29 20.01 -19.52
N LEU A 349 -5.68 19.86 -18.33
CA LEU A 349 -4.25 19.57 -18.18
C LEU A 349 -3.89 18.23 -18.86
N VAL A 350 -4.65 17.18 -18.60
CA VAL A 350 -4.42 15.86 -19.22
C VAL A 350 -4.67 15.90 -20.72
N ASN A 351 -5.71 16.58 -21.19
CA ASN A 351 -5.98 16.70 -22.62
C ASN A 351 -4.82 17.41 -23.37
N ARG A 352 -4.18 18.38 -22.74
CA ARG A 352 -3.09 19.17 -23.33
C ARG A 352 -1.73 18.50 -23.24
N PHE A 353 -1.41 17.90 -22.08
CA PHE A 353 -0.08 17.44 -21.72
C PHE A 353 0.01 15.94 -21.42
N GLY A 354 -1.13 15.23 -21.35
CA GLY A 354 -1.18 13.80 -21.12
C GLY A 354 -0.66 13.01 -22.32
N GLU A 355 0.16 12.01 -22.06
CA GLU A 355 0.70 11.13 -23.10
C GLU A 355 -0.34 10.08 -23.50
N PRO A 356 -0.56 9.84 -24.80
CA PRO A 356 -1.40 8.74 -25.27
C PRO A 356 -0.84 7.37 -24.81
N ILE A 357 -1.72 6.45 -24.49
CA ILE A 357 -1.39 5.06 -24.19
C ILE A 357 -2.43 4.14 -24.83
N ASP A 358 -1.97 3.02 -25.36
CA ASP A 358 -2.83 1.98 -25.89
C ASP A 358 -3.18 0.98 -24.78
N THR A 359 -4.48 0.72 -24.59
CA THR A 359 -4.98 -0.19 -23.56
C THR A 359 -6.19 -0.98 -24.09
N PRO A 360 -6.53 -2.14 -23.51
CA PRO A 360 -7.73 -2.88 -23.90
C PRO A 360 -9.05 -2.24 -23.42
N PHE A 361 -9.00 -1.07 -22.78
CA PHE A 361 -10.15 -0.35 -22.24
C PHE A 361 -10.34 0.97 -22.97
N ALA A 362 -11.50 1.18 -23.57
CA ALA A 362 -11.80 2.40 -24.32
C ALA A 362 -11.73 3.68 -23.45
N GLU A 363 -11.95 3.54 -22.15
CA GLU A 363 -11.91 4.60 -21.17
C GLU A 363 -10.48 5.00 -20.74
N LEU A 364 -9.47 4.18 -21.02
CA LEU A 364 -8.06 4.41 -20.63
C LEU A 364 -7.20 4.71 -21.86
N THR A 365 -7.07 5.96 -22.20
CA THR A 365 -6.40 6.41 -23.44
C THR A 365 -5.22 7.34 -23.21
N ARG A 366 -5.03 7.82 -21.97
CA ARG A 366 -3.97 8.77 -21.64
C ARG A 366 -3.34 8.46 -20.28
N LEU A 367 -2.06 8.76 -20.18
CA LEU A 367 -1.36 8.86 -18.88
C LEU A 367 -1.50 10.29 -18.34
N PHE A 368 -1.51 10.42 -17.01
CA PHE A 368 -1.34 11.73 -16.40
C PHE A 368 0.01 12.34 -16.83
N PRO A 369 0.09 13.67 -17.03
CA PRO A 369 1.32 14.32 -17.51
C PRO A 369 2.52 14.00 -16.62
N ALA A 370 3.67 13.72 -17.24
CA ALA A 370 4.90 13.47 -16.50
C ALA A 370 5.43 14.75 -15.80
N PRO A 371 6.13 14.63 -14.66
CA PRO A 371 6.72 15.77 -13.96
C PRO A 371 7.60 16.65 -14.88
N ALA A 372 8.41 16.03 -15.74
CA ALA A 372 9.28 16.74 -16.68
C ALA A 372 8.50 17.58 -17.72
N VAL A 373 7.34 17.07 -18.16
CA VAL A 373 6.47 17.78 -19.11
C VAL A 373 5.87 19.02 -18.46
N LEU A 374 5.36 18.90 -17.23
CA LEU A 374 4.78 20.05 -16.53
C LEU A 374 5.84 21.07 -16.06
N ALA A 375 7.05 20.62 -15.74
CA ALA A 375 8.18 21.50 -15.41
C ALA A 375 8.62 22.35 -16.61
N GLN A 376 8.42 21.86 -17.84
CA GLN A 376 8.74 22.57 -19.09
C GLN A 376 7.55 23.38 -19.62
N ALA A 377 6.34 23.17 -19.10
CA ALA A 377 5.16 23.90 -19.54
C ALA A 377 5.31 25.40 -19.26
N GLY A 378 5.15 26.22 -20.28
CA GLY A 378 5.16 27.67 -20.16
C GLY A 378 3.96 28.19 -19.36
N SER A 379 4.13 29.35 -18.72
CA SER A 379 3.05 30.01 -17.98
C SER A 379 1.82 30.28 -18.85
N ASP A 380 2.03 30.69 -20.10
CA ASP A 380 0.95 30.97 -21.04
C ASP A 380 0.14 29.72 -21.37
N ALA A 381 0.82 28.61 -21.64
CA ALA A 381 0.16 27.33 -21.92
C ALA A 381 -0.67 26.80 -20.72
N LEU A 382 -0.21 27.04 -19.49
CA LEU A 382 -0.99 26.75 -18.28
C LEU A 382 -2.14 27.74 -18.08
N GLY A 383 -1.93 29.00 -18.47
CA GLY A 383 -2.93 30.07 -18.43
C GLY A 383 -4.12 29.81 -19.36
N GLU A 384 -3.87 29.32 -20.57
CA GLU A 384 -4.89 28.91 -21.55
C GLU A 384 -5.85 27.84 -21.01
N LEU A 385 -5.41 27.03 -20.04
CA LEU A 385 -6.25 26.03 -19.38
C LEU A 385 -7.22 26.63 -18.35
N GLY A 386 -7.14 27.95 -18.10
CA GLY A 386 -7.93 28.67 -17.09
C GLY A 386 -7.31 28.67 -15.69
N MET A 387 -5.99 28.45 -15.59
CA MET A 387 -5.28 28.49 -14.32
C MET A 387 -4.86 29.93 -13.98
N VAL A 388 -5.09 30.35 -12.74
CA VAL A 388 -4.59 31.62 -12.22
C VAL A 388 -3.07 31.59 -12.04
N LYS A 389 -2.40 32.75 -12.12
CA LYS A 389 -0.92 32.88 -12.09
C LYS A 389 -0.27 32.15 -10.91
N GLN A 390 -0.89 32.18 -9.75
CA GLN A 390 -0.36 31.51 -8.56
C GLN A 390 -0.27 29.98 -8.75
N ARG A 391 -1.30 29.34 -9.34
CA ARG A 391 -1.29 27.91 -9.67
C ARG A 391 -0.28 27.58 -10.78
N GLN A 392 -0.17 28.44 -11.79
CA GLN A 392 0.84 28.29 -12.85
C GLN A 392 2.24 28.28 -12.26
N ALA A 393 2.54 29.22 -11.35
CA ALA A 393 3.83 29.29 -10.67
C ALA A 393 4.09 28.05 -9.78
N ALA A 394 3.07 27.55 -9.07
CA ALA A 394 3.19 26.37 -8.23
C ALA A 394 3.46 25.10 -9.07
N ILE A 395 2.77 24.93 -10.21
CA ILE A 395 2.96 23.79 -11.12
C ILE A 395 4.27 23.92 -11.91
N GLY A 396 4.55 25.05 -12.53
CA GLY A 396 5.76 25.24 -13.37
C GLY A 396 7.04 25.43 -12.54
N GLY A 397 7.00 26.21 -11.46
CA GLY A 397 8.18 26.56 -10.65
C GLY A 397 8.47 25.61 -9.50
N GLY A 398 7.43 25.09 -8.82
CA GLY A 398 7.60 24.15 -7.72
C GLY A 398 8.17 22.81 -8.15
N PHE A 399 7.78 22.35 -9.34
CA PHE A 399 8.24 21.06 -9.87
C PHE A 399 9.58 21.14 -10.63
N ARG A 400 10.02 22.31 -11.12
CA ARG A 400 11.37 22.48 -11.71
C ARG A 400 12.47 22.14 -10.68
N ARG A 401 12.36 22.64 -9.45
CA ARG A 401 13.33 22.34 -8.39
C ARG A 401 13.33 20.87 -8.00
N GLY A 402 12.18 20.19 -8.12
CA GLY A 402 12.08 18.77 -7.82
C GLY A 402 12.60 17.85 -8.93
N VAL A 403 12.65 18.30 -10.19
CA VAL A 403 13.22 17.52 -11.31
C VAL A 403 14.74 17.66 -11.36
N GLU A 404 15.27 18.84 -11.03
CA GLU A 404 16.71 19.11 -10.98
C GLU A 404 17.40 18.39 -9.81
N ASP A 405 16.67 18.10 -8.75
CA ASP A 405 17.20 17.48 -7.52
C ASP A 405 16.47 16.17 -7.19
N ARG A 406 16.65 15.15 -8.03
CA ARG A 406 16.03 13.81 -7.85
C ARG A 406 16.28 13.19 -6.48
N GLY A 407 17.29 13.65 -5.74
CA GLY A 407 17.56 13.27 -4.35
C GLY A 407 16.75 14.07 -3.32
N ARG A 408 16.37 15.32 -3.61
CA ARG A 408 15.61 16.22 -2.73
C ARG A 408 14.11 16.26 -3.05
N ALA A 409 13.70 15.93 -4.28
CA ALA A 409 12.30 15.98 -4.73
C ALA A 409 11.35 15.10 -3.88
N ARG A 410 11.84 14.00 -3.31
CA ARG A 410 11.10 13.21 -2.32
C ARG A 410 10.84 13.97 -1.01
N ARG A 411 11.70 14.92 -0.62
CA ARG A 411 11.51 15.74 0.58
C ARG A 411 10.65 16.97 0.32
N ALA A 412 10.77 17.60 -0.86
CA ALA A 412 10.01 18.79 -1.21
C ALA A 412 8.53 18.50 -1.53
N GLY A 413 8.22 17.37 -2.17
CA GLY A 413 6.84 16.92 -2.39
C GLY A 413 6.13 16.57 -1.07
N LEU A 414 6.82 15.91 -0.15
CA LEU A 414 6.32 15.61 1.20
C LEU A 414 6.19 16.87 2.07
N ALA A 415 7.11 17.85 1.95
CA ALA A 415 7.04 19.10 2.67
C ALA A 415 5.91 20.02 2.15
N ALA A 416 5.68 20.05 0.84
CA ALA A 416 4.58 20.81 0.24
C ALA A 416 3.20 20.22 0.58
N VAL A 417 3.11 18.88 0.71
CA VAL A 417 1.89 18.19 1.17
C VAL A 417 1.70 18.36 2.68
N ALA A 418 2.79 18.35 3.46
CA ALA A 418 2.73 18.63 4.90
C ALA A 418 2.34 20.08 5.21
N ASP A 419 2.84 21.07 4.45
CA ASP A 419 2.43 22.47 4.56
C ASP A 419 0.99 22.70 4.09
N ALA A 420 0.54 22.00 3.05
CA ALA A 420 -0.88 22.04 2.63
C ALA A 420 -1.80 21.36 3.65
N GLY A 421 -1.33 20.28 4.32
CA GLY A 421 -2.03 19.63 5.42
C GLY A 421 -2.11 20.50 6.66
N GLN A 422 -1.04 21.19 7.05
CA GLN A 422 -1.03 22.10 8.19
C GLN A 422 -1.94 23.32 7.96
N GLY A 423 -2.10 23.79 6.71
CA GLY A 423 -3.07 24.83 6.35
C GLY A 423 -4.54 24.38 6.50
N GLN A 424 -4.82 23.10 6.30
CA GLN A 424 -6.16 22.51 6.50
C GLN A 424 -6.45 22.26 7.98
N ASP A 425 -5.48 21.83 8.76
CA ASP A 425 -5.60 21.67 10.21
C ASP A 425 -5.81 23.00 10.91
N ALA A 426 -5.13 24.08 10.48
CA ALA A 426 -5.35 25.42 10.98
C ALA A 426 -6.76 25.97 10.66
N ALA A 427 -7.30 25.67 9.47
CA ALA A 427 -8.66 26.05 9.08
C ALA A 427 -9.72 25.22 9.81
N PHE A 428 -9.43 23.95 10.10
CA PHE A 428 -10.30 23.06 10.89
C PHE A 428 -10.33 23.48 12.37
N ASP A 429 -9.18 23.84 12.92
CA ASP A 429 -9.06 24.33 14.32
C ASP A 429 -9.69 25.71 14.49
N GLN A 430 -9.61 26.63 13.51
CA GLN A 430 -10.35 27.90 13.53
C GLN A 430 -11.87 27.70 13.46
N ARG A 431 -12.37 26.71 12.71
CA ARG A 431 -13.82 26.38 12.72
C ARG A 431 -14.25 25.78 14.05
N ARG A 432 -13.42 24.93 14.66
CA ARG A 432 -13.69 24.37 16.00
C ARG A 432 -13.75 25.44 17.08
N ARG A 433 -12.87 26.44 17.06
CA ARG A 433 -12.88 27.56 17.97
C ARG A 433 -14.09 28.49 17.77
N ARG A 434 -14.61 28.66 16.56
CA ARG A 434 -15.84 29.43 16.29
C ARG A 434 -17.11 28.72 16.74
N LEU A 435 -17.16 27.39 16.72
CA LEU A 435 -18.30 26.60 17.22
C LEU A 435 -18.36 26.60 18.77
N HIS A 436 -17.22 26.69 19.44
CA HIS A 436 -17.19 26.73 20.92
C HIS A 436 -17.51 28.11 21.53
N VAL A 437 -17.51 29.19 20.76
CA VAL A 437 -17.83 30.54 21.24
C VAL A 437 -19.33 30.85 21.14
N HIS A 438 -20.11 30.06 20.41
CA HIS A 438 -21.57 30.29 20.28
C HIS A 438 -22.43 29.52 21.29
N ASP A 439 -21.87 28.60 22.06
CA ASP A 439 -22.64 27.80 23.05
C ASP A 439 -22.42 28.22 24.51
N LEU A 440 -21.81 29.38 24.77
CA LEU A 440 -21.63 29.92 26.12
C LEU A 440 -22.27 31.33 26.29
N GLY A 441 -23.39 31.56 25.62
CA GLY A 441 -24.11 32.84 25.74
C GLY A 441 -25.60 32.70 25.50
N ALA A 442 -26.32 32.04 26.41
CA ALA A 442 -27.74 32.26 26.74
C ALA A 442 -28.04 31.61 28.08
#